data_7e7d8c7a25b188d921dce838ebd0e9dd
#
_entry.id   7e7d8c7a25b188d921dce838ebd0e9dd
#
_cell.length_a   1.000
_cell.length_b   1.000
_cell.length_c   1.000
_cell.angle_alpha   90.00
_cell.angle_beta   90.00
_cell.angle_gamma   90.00
#
_symmetry.space_group_name_H-M   'P 1'
#
loop_
_entity.id
_entity.type
_entity.pdbx_description
1 polymer ?
#
loop_
_entity_poly.entity_id
_entity_poly.type
_entity_poly.pdbx_seq_one_letter_code
_entity_poly.pdbx_strand_id
1 'polypeptide(L)'
;MPDMRIRRAAPADLPVLTRLWQAAFGDPPELIERFYRRFPPAKAAWVVEGGGCVVTAAHLLEGRLHTADGNVLPCAYVYAVSTDPAHQGNGYASALMRRFAMDADASGCVLYTLPAEASLYKWYQAVMGTTQTARGERIRIARQQTASILPSVTRISAPEYAVLRAQQLQGQTYAEPSAALLDFQADLCAMCGGALVRVGCGCAVVERDGDTLIIKELLGADTASAAQALLAAFDAQAAQVCLQRQDGAQPMAAYRPFSRDKADIFWGLYLD
;
A
#
# COMPACT_ATOMS: atom_id res chain seq x y z
N MET A 1 24.82 -3.05 -23.74
CA MET A 1 23.78 -2.32 -22.99
C MET A 1 24.38 -0.99 -22.58
N PRO A 2 23.66 0.12 -22.63
CA PRO A 2 24.17 1.36 -22.08
C PRO A 2 24.57 1.13 -20.61
N ASP A 3 25.54 1.90 -20.15
CA ASP A 3 26.12 1.79 -18.81
C ASP A 3 25.00 1.95 -17.77
N MET A 4 24.55 0.81 -17.18
CA MET A 4 23.43 0.73 -16.25
C MET A 4 23.97 0.47 -14.86
N ARG A 5 23.68 1.38 -13.91
CA ARG A 5 24.06 1.22 -12.51
C ARG A 5 22.83 1.28 -11.59
N ILE A 6 22.66 0.27 -10.77
CA ILE A 6 21.61 0.22 -9.73
C ILE A 6 22.25 0.55 -8.38
N ARG A 7 21.68 1.51 -7.66
CA ARG A 7 22.16 1.92 -6.33
C ARG A 7 21.03 2.41 -5.42
N ARG A 8 21.30 2.49 -4.13
CA ARG A 8 20.47 3.28 -3.22
C ARG A 8 20.49 4.74 -3.64
N ALA A 9 19.38 5.43 -3.47
CA ALA A 9 19.31 6.86 -3.69
C ALA A 9 20.14 7.60 -2.62
N ALA A 10 20.71 8.73 -3.02
CA ALA A 10 21.33 9.69 -2.11
C ALA A 10 20.37 10.86 -1.83
N PRO A 11 20.58 11.65 -0.76
CA PRO A 11 19.77 12.85 -0.52
C PRO A 11 19.77 13.83 -1.71
N ALA A 12 20.87 13.90 -2.46
CA ALA A 12 20.99 14.74 -3.66
C ALA A 12 20.10 14.30 -4.82
N ASP A 13 19.58 13.07 -4.80
CA ASP A 13 18.65 12.57 -5.84
C ASP A 13 17.22 13.07 -5.64
N LEU A 14 16.87 13.69 -4.52
CA LEU A 14 15.50 14.11 -4.20
C LEU A 14 14.82 14.91 -5.33
N PRO A 15 15.46 15.87 -6.01
CA PRO A 15 14.82 16.59 -7.12
C PRO A 15 14.44 15.67 -8.29
N VAL A 16 15.32 14.74 -8.68
CA VAL A 16 15.02 13.81 -9.77
C VAL A 16 13.97 12.77 -9.36
N LEU A 17 13.99 12.30 -8.13
CA LEU A 17 12.97 11.39 -7.59
C LEU A 17 11.58 12.04 -7.61
N THR A 18 11.47 13.30 -7.18
CA THR A 18 10.22 14.08 -7.23
C THR A 18 9.72 14.22 -8.66
N ARG A 19 10.60 14.55 -9.61
CA ARG A 19 10.25 14.66 -11.02
C ARG A 19 9.74 13.34 -11.61
N LEU A 20 10.44 12.24 -11.36
CA LEU A 20 10.05 10.91 -11.83
C LEU A 20 8.68 10.49 -11.26
N TRP A 21 8.46 10.78 -9.98
CA TRP A 21 7.18 10.50 -9.33
C TRP A 21 6.04 11.30 -9.95
N GLN A 22 6.21 12.61 -10.06
CA GLN A 22 5.19 13.49 -10.68
C GLN A 22 4.86 13.08 -12.11
N ALA A 23 5.89 12.73 -12.91
CA ALA A 23 5.70 12.30 -14.30
C ALA A 23 4.93 10.96 -14.41
N ALA A 24 5.07 10.07 -13.42
CA ALA A 24 4.44 8.76 -13.44
C ALA A 24 3.02 8.75 -12.84
N PHE A 25 2.78 9.52 -11.77
CA PHE A 25 1.57 9.41 -10.95
C PHE A 25 0.75 10.71 -10.90
N GLY A 26 1.34 11.85 -11.25
CA GLY A 26 0.64 13.15 -11.20
C GLY A 26 0.39 13.69 -9.79
N ASP A 27 0.97 13.08 -8.77
CA ASP A 27 0.77 13.47 -7.39
C ASP A 27 1.25 14.89 -7.09
N PRO A 28 0.57 15.63 -6.19
CA PRO A 28 0.96 16.98 -5.84
C PRO A 28 2.31 16.99 -5.08
N PRO A 29 3.12 18.04 -5.26
CA PRO A 29 4.44 18.16 -4.60
C PRO A 29 4.40 17.97 -3.09
N GLU A 30 3.34 18.45 -2.43
CA GLU A 30 3.16 18.37 -0.99
C GLU A 30 3.04 16.91 -0.49
N LEU A 31 2.39 16.04 -1.28
CA LEU A 31 2.28 14.62 -0.97
C LEU A 31 3.64 13.95 -1.09
N ILE A 32 4.38 14.22 -2.16
CA ILE A 32 5.71 13.66 -2.40
C ILE A 32 6.69 14.12 -1.31
N GLU A 33 6.62 15.38 -0.91
CA GLU A 33 7.43 15.93 0.18
C GLU A 33 7.12 15.23 1.51
N ARG A 34 5.84 15.03 1.84
CA ARG A 34 5.41 14.29 3.03
C ARG A 34 5.93 12.86 3.02
N PHE A 35 5.86 12.19 1.86
CA PHE A 35 6.43 10.86 1.70
C PHE A 35 7.92 10.83 2.01
N TYR A 36 8.74 11.69 1.37
CA TYR A 36 10.19 11.69 1.58
C TYR A 36 10.61 12.18 2.97
N ARG A 37 9.76 12.88 3.67
CA ARG A 37 9.94 13.23 5.08
C ARG A 37 9.83 12.00 5.99
N ARG A 38 8.90 11.06 5.67
CA ARG A 38 8.73 9.78 6.38
C ARG A 38 9.72 8.73 5.90
N PHE A 39 10.01 8.72 4.62
CA PHE A 39 10.86 7.76 3.93
C PHE A 39 12.03 8.46 3.22
N PRO A 40 13.09 8.84 3.95
CA PRO A 40 14.24 9.51 3.34
C PRO A 40 14.82 8.71 2.17
N PRO A 41 15.21 9.36 1.06
CA PRO A 41 15.67 8.67 -0.16
C PRO A 41 16.69 7.57 0.09
N ALA A 42 17.72 7.85 0.89
CA ALA A 42 18.79 6.90 1.21
C ALA A 42 18.31 5.62 1.94
N LYS A 43 17.12 5.67 2.58
CA LYS A 43 16.57 4.51 3.30
C LYS A 43 15.60 3.70 2.45
N ALA A 44 14.70 4.37 1.73
CA ALA A 44 13.59 3.71 1.04
C ALA A 44 13.77 3.62 -0.47
N ALA A 45 14.43 4.60 -1.11
CA ALA A 45 14.49 4.68 -2.57
C ALA A 45 15.71 3.97 -3.16
N TRP A 46 15.50 3.36 -4.32
CA TRP A 46 16.51 2.83 -5.19
C TRP A 46 16.39 3.47 -6.56
N VAL A 47 17.52 3.70 -7.21
CA VAL A 47 17.59 4.34 -8.52
C VAL A 47 18.39 3.49 -9.51
N VAL A 48 18.04 3.67 -10.77
CA VAL A 48 18.82 3.18 -11.91
C VAL A 48 19.38 4.37 -12.66
N GLU A 49 20.67 4.41 -12.81
CA GLU A 49 21.38 5.33 -13.69
C GLU A 49 21.52 4.71 -15.08
N GLY A 50 21.25 5.51 -16.10
CA GLY A 50 21.45 5.17 -17.50
C GLY A 50 22.02 6.37 -18.23
N GLY A 51 23.14 6.21 -18.92
CA GLY A 51 23.80 7.33 -19.59
C GLY A 51 24.28 8.45 -18.65
N GLY A 52 24.61 8.12 -17.40
CA GLY A 52 25.08 9.07 -16.40
C GLY A 52 23.97 9.84 -15.64
N CYS A 53 22.69 9.57 -15.92
CA CYS A 53 21.56 10.22 -15.26
C CYS A 53 20.68 9.20 -14.57
N VAL A 54 19.98 9.59 -13.47
CA VAL A 54 18.93 8.77 -12.85
C VAL A 54 17.70 8.78 -13.76
N VAL A 55 17.31 7.59 -14.24
CA VAL A 55 16.22 7.40 -15.21
C VAL A 55 15.06 6.57 -14.66
N THR A 56 15.27 5.83 -13.57
CA THR A 56 14.23 5.00 -12.93
C THR A 56 14.40 5.05 -11.42
N ALA A 57 13.29 5.04 -10.72
CA ALA A 57 13.24 4.93 -9.26
C ALA A 57 12.17 3.94 -8.82
N ALA A 58 12.37 3.34 -7.65
CA ALA A 58 11.38 2.55 -6.93
C ALA A 58 11.69 2.58 -5.43
N HIS A 59 10.67 2.30 -4.61
CA HIS A 59 10.79 2.33 -3.16
C HIS A 59 10.52 0.95 -2.57
N LEU A 60 11.26 0.60 -1.51
CA LEU A 60 10.98 -0.54 -0.65
C LEU A 60 10.55 -0.02 0.72
N LEU A 61 9.28 -0.19 1.03
CA LEU A 61 8.69 0.18 2.31
C LEU A 61 8.67 -1.06 3.18
N GLU A 62 9.56 -1.09 4.17
CA GLU A 62 9.75 -2.24 5.05
C GLU A 62 8.55 -2.45 5.97
N GLY A 63 8.25 -3.71 6.24
CA GLY A 63 7.22 -4.17 7.15
C GLY A 63 7.53 -5.55 7.69
N ARG A 64 6.57 -6.17 8.33
CA ARG A 64 6.65 -7.53 8.87
C ARG A 64 5.48 -8.35 8.37
N LEU A 65 5.70 -9.62 8.07
CA LEU A 65 4.66 -10.57 7.77
C LEU A 65 4.52 -11.51 8.97
N HIS A 66 3.41 -11.39 9.68
CA HIS A 66 3.01 -12.32 10.72
C HIS A 66 2.32 -13.51 10.09
N THR A 67 2.68 -14.72 10.47
CA THR A 67 2.05 -15.94 10.00
C THR A 67 1.10 -16.51 11.06
N ALA A 68 0.08 -17.24 10.64
CA ALA A 68 -0.92 -17.81 11.54
C ALA A 68 -0.32 -18.77 12.59
N ASP A 69 0.84 -19.38 12.29
CA ASP A 69 1.61 -20.23 13.20
C ASP A 69 2.56 -19.45 14.12
N GLY A 70 2.50 -18.12 14.11
CA GLY A 70 3.24 -17.24 15.03
C GLY A 70 4.64 -16.84 14.60
N ASN A 71 5.09 -17.23 13.39
CA ASN A 71 6.36 -16.75 12.87
C ASN A 71 6.25 -15.29 12.37
N VAL A 72 7.38 -14.58 12.33
CA VAL A 72 7.47 -13.22 11.80
C VAL A 72 8.59 -13.18 10.77
N LEU A 73 8.23 -12.83 9.53
CA LEU A 73 9.15 -12.72 8.41
C LEU A 73 9.33 -11.25 8.00
N PRO A 74 10.51 -10.85 7.52
CA PRO A 74 10.64 -9.55 6.90
C PRO A 74 9.77 -9.48 5.64
N CYS A 75 9.09 -8.37 5.43
CA CYS A 75 8.40 -8.12 4.16
C CYS A 75 8.64 -6.69 3.70
N ALA A 76 8.49 -6.45 2.41
CA ALA A 76 8.62 -5.11 1.84
C ALA A 76 7.60 -4.87 0.73
N TYR A 77 6.98 -3.70 0.79
CA TYR A 77 6.09 -3.17 -0.23
C TYR A 77 6.92 -2.46 -1.30
N VAL A 78 6.84 -2.94 -2.54
CA VAL A 78 7.43 -2.27 -3.70
C VAL A 78 6.46 -1.18 -4.15
N TYR A 79 6.86 0.07 -3.97
CA TYR A 79 6.00 1.23 -4.13
C TYR A 79 6.59 2.26 -5.10
N ALA A 80 5.71 3.01 -5.77
CA ALA A 80 6.03 4.13 -6.66
C ALA A 80 7.19 3.83 -7.64
N VAL A 81 7.03 2.75 -8.41
CA VAL A 81 7.97 2.39 -9.48
C VAL A 81 7.75 3.33 -10.66
N SER A 82 8.76 4.14 -10.97
CA SER A 82 8.67 5.18 -12.00
C SER A 82 9.88 5.16 -12.93
N THR A 83 9.67 5.41 -14.22
CA THR A 83 10.73 5.56 -15.23
C THR A 83 10.46 6.80 -16.05
N ASP A 84 11.49 7.59 -16.27
CA ASP A 84 11.44 8.76 -17.15
C ASP A 84 10.83 8.36 -18.51
N PRO A 85 9.79 9.08 -19.01
CA PRO A 85 9.11 8.73 -20.25
C PRO A 85 10.06 8.54 -21.46
N ALA A 86 11.13 9.33 -21.56
CA ALA A 86 12.11 9.23 -22.62
C ALA A 86 12.98 7.95 -22.53
N HIS A 87 12.95 7.26 -21.39
CA HIS A 87 13.77 6.08 -21.12
C HIS A 87 12.97 4.81 -20.91
N GLN A 88 11.63 4.86 -21.08
CA GLN A 88 10.77 3.69 -21.02
C GLN A 88 11.10 2.68 -22.13
N GLY A 89 10.75 1.41 -21.93
CA GLY A 89 11.02 0.33 -22.89
C GLY A 89 12.46 -0.18 -22.90
N ASN A 90 13.41 0.47 -22.22
CA ASN A 90 14.83 0.09 -22.19
C ASN A 90 15.19 -0.94 -21.10
N GLY A 91 14.21 -1.45 -20.34
CA GLY A 91 14.41 -2.51 -19.35
C GLY A 91 14.94 -2.04 -17.99
N TYR A 92 15.09 -0.76 -17.73
CA TYR A 92 15.61 -0.21 -16.47
C TYR A 92 14.78 -0.64 -15.24
N ALA A 93 13.46 -0.44 -15.29
CA ALA A 93 12.57 -0.88 -14.22
C ALA A 93 12.63 -2.40 -14.03
N SER A 94 12.69 -3.18 -15.12
CA SER A 94 12.81 -4.63 -15.05
C SER A 94 14.11 -5.08 -14.38
N ALA A 95 15.23 -4.40 -14.64
CA ALA A 95 16.50 -4.68 -14.00
C ALA A 95 16.44 -4.40 -12.49
N LEU A 96 15.80 -3.28 -12.08
CA LEU A 96 15.61 -2.93 -10.68
C LEU A 96 14.74 -3.95 -9.95
N MET A 97 13.63 -4.35 -10.56
CA MET A 97 12.72 -5.35 -9.97
C MET A 97 13.39 -6.73 -9.81
N ARG A 98 14.17 -7.16 -10.79
CA ARG A 98 14.98 -8.40 -10.65
C ARG A 98 16.00 -8.30 -9.53
N ARG A 99 16.62 -7.13 -9.36
CA ARG A 99 17.53 -6.89 -8.24
C ARG A 99 16.81 -7.02 -6.91
N PHE A 100 15.64 -6.42 -6.76
CA PHE A 100 14.83 -6.58 -5.56
C PHE A 100 14.45 -8.04 -5.29
N ALA A 101 14.11 -8.79 -6.34
CA ALA A 101 13.80 -10.20 -6.21
C ALA A 101 15.01 -11.02 -5.70
N MET A 102 16.21 -10.76 -6.24
CA MET A 102 17.45 -11.43 -5.80
C MET A 102 17.81 -11.08 -4.34
N ASP A 103 17.71 -9.81 -3.97
CA ASP A 103 18.00 -9.35 -2.61
C ASP A 103 16.99 -9.93 -1.60
N ALA A 104 15.74 -10.06 -2.01
CA ALA A 104 14.68 -10.68 -1.19
C ALA A 104 14.91 -12.19 -0.99
N ASP A 105 15.34 -12.91 -2.04
CA ASP A 105 15.72 -14.33 -1.92
C ASP A 105 16.88 -14.54 -0.95
N ALA A 106 17.88 -13.66 -1.02
CA ALA A 106 19.04 -13.73 -0.15
C ALA A 106 18.72 -13.41 1.32
N SER A 107 17.71 -12.59 1.58
CA SER A 107 17.34 -12.14 2.93
C SER A 107 16.10 -12.85 3.50
N GLY A 108 15.42 -13.69 2.73
CA GLY A 108 14.13 -14.28 3.12
C GLY A 108 12.98 -13.27 3.23
N CYS A 109 13.11 -12.11 2.58
CA CYS A 109 12.11 -11.05 2.60
C CYS A 109 10.96 -11.36 1.62
N VAL A 110 9.72 -11.21 2.08
CA VAL A 110 8.54 -11.37 1.23
C VAL A 110 8.24 -10.05 0.52
N LEU A 111 8.37 -10.03 -0.80
CA LEU A 111 8.01 -8.84 -1.59
C LEU A 111 6.55 -8.88 -2.04
N TYR A 112 5.89 -7.74 -1.95
CA TYR A 112 4.57 -7.52 -2.53
C TYR A 112 4.48 -6.14 -3.20
N THR A 113 3.53 -6.00 -4.09
CA THR A 113 3.22 -4.75 -4.79
C THR A 113 1.74 -4.66 -5.12
N LEU A 114 1.25 -3.46 -5.32
CA LEU A 114 -0.07 -3.18 -5.86
C LEU A 114 0.12 -2.63 -7.28
N PRO A 115 -0.07 -3.48 -8.30
CA PRO A 115 -0.01 -3.00 -9.67
C PRO A 115 -1.16 -2.02 -9.95
N ALA A 116 -0.85 -0.82 -10.42
CA ALA A 116 -1.85 0.21 -10.76
C ALA A 116 -2.81 -0.23 -11.87
N GLU A 117 -2.35 -1.14 -12.75
CA GLU A 117 -3.13 -1.65 -13.87
C GLU A 117 -3.05 -3.17 -13.98
N ALA A 118 -4.12 -3.79 -14.49
CA ALA A 118 -4.19 -5.23 -14.68
C ALA A 118 -3.07 -5.80 -15.58
N SER A 119 -2.60 -5.03 -16.56
CA SER A 119 -1.49 -5.37 -17.45
C SER A 119 -0.17 -5.61 -16.71
N LEU A 120 0.05 -4.89 -15.61
CA LEU A 120 1.29 -4.93 -14.83
C LEU A 120 1.44 -6.20 -14.00
N TYR A 121 0.37 -6.94 -13.69
CA TYR A 121 0.47 -8.21 -12.95
C TYR A 121 1.38 -9.22 -13.64
N LYS A 122 1.23 -9.38 -14.96
CA LYS A 122 2.09 -10.27 -15.76
C LYS A 122 3.53 -9.79 -15.80
N TRP A 123 3.74 -8.49 -15.86
CA TRP A 123 5.08 -7.90 -15.84
C TRP A 123 5.77 -8.14 -14.48
N TYR A 124 5.10 -7.84 -13.36
CA TYR A 124 5.66 -8.13 -12.03
C TYR A 124 5.92 -9.62 -11.82
N GLN A 125 5.06 -10.49 -12.33
CA GLN A 125 5.29 -11.93 -12.30
C GLN A 125 6.61 -12.29 -13.02
N ALA A 126 6.84 -11.74 -14.19
CA ALA A 126 8.03 -12.02 -15.00
C ALA A 126 9.34 -11.46 -14.40
N VAL A 127 9.29 -10.31 -13.72
CA VAL A 127 10.49 -9.60 -13.23
C VAL A 127 10.77 -9.80 -11.74
N MET A 128 9.73 -10.05 -10.92
CA MET A 128 9.83 -10.25 -9.47
C MET A 128 9.43 -11.65 -9.00
N GLY A 129 8.81 -12.47 -9.86
CA GLY A 129 8.29 -13.77 -9.44
C GLY A 129 7.04 -13.68 -8.54
N THR A 130 6.22 -12.63 -8.69
CA THR A 130 4.96 -12.46 -7.95
C THR A 130 3.89 -13.39 -8.51
N THR A 131 3.94 -14.67 -8.17
CA THR A 131 3.03 -15.71 -8.69
C THR A 131 1.74 -15.85 -7.92
N GLN A 132 1.63 -15.17 -6.78
CA GLN A 132 0.43 -15.16 -5.94
C GLN A 132 -0.25 -13.80 -6.02
N THR A 133 -1.58 -13.80 -5.93
CA THR A 133 -2.39 -12.57 -6.01
C THR A 133 -3.42 -12.59 -4.89
N ALA A 134 -3.38 -11.57 -4.02
CA ALA A 134 -4.47 -11.28 -3.12
C ALA A 134 -5.65 -10.72 -3.92
N ARG A 135 -6.85 -11.11 -3.54
CA ARG A 135 -8.08 -10.70 -4.23
C ARG A 135 -9.02 -9.99 -3.26
N GLY A 136 -9.96 -9.27 -3.81
CA GLY A 136 -10.96 -8.57 -3.02
C GLY A 136 -12.10 -8.04 -3.88
N GLU A 137 -12.90 -7.21 -3.26
CA GLU A 137 -14.00 -6.51 -3.89
C GLU A 137 -14.12 -5.08 -3.38
N ARG A 138 -14.71 -4.23 -4.18
CA ARG A 138 -15.10 -2.87 -3.80
C ARG A 138 -16.63 -2.80 -3.83
N ILE A 139 -17.23 -2.59 -2.68
CA ILE A 139 -18.68 -2.46 -2.56
C ILE A 139 -19.06 -1.00 -2.32
N ARG A 140 -20.12 -0.55 -2.97
CA ARG A 140 -20.66 0.79 -2.78
C ARG A 140 -21.88 0.74 -1.84
N ILE A 141 -21.87 1.57 -0.83
CA ILE A 141 -22.93 1.69 0.17
C ILE A 141 -23.40 3.15 0.18
N ALA A 142 -24.68 3.39 -0.08
CA ALA A 142 -25.29 4.71 0.02
C ALA A 142 -25.69 4.98 1.47
N ARG A 143 -25.68 6.25 1.87
CA ARG A 143 -26.19 6.70 3.17
C ARG A 143 -27.70 6.40 3.25
N GLN A 144 -28.10 5.83 4.35
CA GLN A 144 -29.51 5.53 4.64
C GLN A 144 -29.97 6.34 5.86
N GLN A 145 -31.22 6.74 5.84
CA GLN A 145 -31.90 7.22 7.05
C GLN A 145 -32.29 5.99 7.87
N THR A 146 -31.44 5.62 8.81
CA THR A 146 -31.68 4.44 9.64
C THR A 146 -32.05 4.86 11.04
N ALA A 147 -33.06 4.18 11.62
CA ALA A 147 -33.38 4.29 13.04
C ALA A 147 -32.54 3.35 13.92
N SER A 148 -31.59 2.62 13.31
CA SER A 148 -30.73 1.65 14.02
C SER A 148 -29.68 2.36 14.86
N ILE A 149 -29.30 1.75 15.98
CA ILE A 149 -28.16 2.19 16.79
C ILE A 149 -26.88 1.86 16.00
N LEU A 150 -26.19 2.90 15.57
CA LEU A 150 -24.93 2.76 14.85
C LEU A 150 -23.74 2.66 15.82
N PRO A 151 -22.66 1.93 15.46
CA PRO A 151 -21.45 1.90 16.27
C PRO A 151 -20.82 3.30 16.39
N SER A 152 -20.19 3.56 17.53
CA SER A 152 -19.44 4.80 17.75
C SER A 152 -18.25 4.90 16.81
N VAL A 153 -17.95 6.12 16.33
CA VAL A 153 -16.77 6.43 15.50
C VAL A 153 -15.90 7.43 16.24
N THR A 154 -14.62 7.14 16.38
CA THR A 154 -13.65 8.01 17.04
C THR A 154 -12.36 8.05 16.21
N ARG A 155 -11.85 9.25 15.92
CA ARG A 155 -10.52 9.41 15.29
C ARG A 155 -9.45 8.96 16.25
N ILE A 156 -8.47 8.21 15.75
CA ILE A 156 -7.37 7.65 16.54
C ILE A 156 -6.03 7.92 15.88
N SER A 157 -4.96 7.84 16.65
CA SER A 157 -3.59 7.96 16.17
C SER A 157 -3.12 6.72 15.43
N ALA A 158 -2.05 6.82 14.63
CA ALA A 158 -1.43 5.69 13.95
C ALA A 158 -0.97 4.58 14.92
N PRO A 159 -0.35 4.86 16.08
CA PRO A 159 -0.04 3.83 17.08
C PRO A 159 -1.27 3.11 17.64
N GLU A 160 -2.35 3.84 17.94
CA GLU A 160 -3.61 3.23 18.43
C GLU A 160 -4.23 2.35 17.35
N TYR A 161 -4.20 2.81 16.10
CA TYR A 161 -4.66 2.03 14.95
C TYR A 161 -3.87 0.73 14.80
N ALA A 162 -2.52 0.80 14.90
CA ALA A 162 -1.64 -0.38 14.82
C ALA A 162 -2.02 -1.44 15.85
N VAL A 163 -2.27 -1.03 17.11
CA VAL A 163 -2.67 -1.94 18.18
C VAL A 163 -4.01 -2.60 17.87
N LEU A 164 -5.02 -1.83 17.50
CA LEU A 164 -6.34 -2.36 17.16
C LEU A 164 -6.27 -3.30 15.96
N ARG A 165 -5.55 -2.91 14.91
CA ARG A 165 -5.37 -3.72 13.71
C ARG A 165 -4.75 -5.08 14.04
N ALA A 166 -3.68 -5.10 14.84
CA ALA A 166 -3.03 -6.34 15.26
C ALA A 166 -3.98 -7.26 16.07
N GLN A 167 -4.81 -6.67 16.95
CA GLN A 167 -5.82 -7.41 17.70
C GLN A 167 -6.86 -8.07 16.78
N GLN A 168 -7.34 -7.34 15.76
CA GLN A 168 -8.34 -7.86 14.81
C GLN A 168 -7.78 -8.94 13.88
N LEU A 169 -6.47 -8.94 13.63
CA LEU A 169 -5.79 -9.89 12.74
C LEU A 169 -5.08 -11.04 13.48
N GLN A 170 -5.25 -11.12 14.81
CA GLN A 170 -4.63 -12.16 15.61
C GLN A 170 -5.03 -13.56 15.11
N GLY A 171 -4.05 -14.46 14.96
CA GLY A 171 -4.25 -15.82 14.45
C GLY A 171 -4.39 -15.93 12.92
N GLN A 172 -4.27 -14.82 12.21
CA GLN A 172 -4.24 -14.80 10.75
C GLN A 172 -2.82 -14.57 10.24
N THR A 173 -2.60 -14.85 8.95
CA THR A 173 -1.38 -14.39 8.25
C THR A 173 -1.63 -12.99 7.71
N TYR A 174 -0.84 -12.00 8.13
CA TYR A 174 -1.04 -10.61 7.72
C TYR A 174 0.24 -9.80 7.64
N ALA A 175 0.26 -8.82 6.74
CA ALA A 175 1.32 -7.82 6.66
C ALA A 175 1.10 -6.73 7.72
N GLU A 176 2.12 -6.48 8.54
CA GLU A 176 2.19 -5.36 9.48
C GLU A 176 3.01 -4.24 8.84
N PRO A 177 2.39 -3.09 8.55
CA PRO A 177 3.11 -1.93 8.03
C PRO A 177 4.02 -1.34 9.10
N SER A 178 5.12 -0.72 8.66
CA SER A 178 5.97 0.05 9.59
C SER A 178 5.22 1.26 10.19
N ALA A 179 5.68 1.75 11.34
CA ALA A 179 5.12 2.96 11.94
C ALA A 179 5.15 4.15 10.97
N ALA A 180 6.23 4.30 10.19
CA ALA A 180 6.35 5.35 9.18
C ALA A 180 5.28 5.23 8.08
N LEU A 181 4.90 4.00 7.70
CA LEU A 181 3.85 3.76 6.70
C LEU A 181 2.46 4.09 7.26
N LEU A 182 2.19 3.74 8.50
CA LEU A 182 0.94 4.11 9.17
C LEU A 182 0.83 5.62 9.40
N ASP A 183 1.92 6.28 9.77
CA ASP A 183 1.96 7.74 9.89
C ASP A 183 1.71 8.42 8.52
N PHE A 184 2.30 7.87 7.45
CA PHE A 184 2.06 8.38 6.11
C PHE A 184 0.61 8.17 5.68
N GLN A 185 0.02 7.01 5.97
CA GLN A 185 -1.41 6.75 5.72
C GLN A 185 -2.31 7.73 6.50
N ALA A 186 -1.95 8.05 7.74
CA ALA A 186 -2.67 9.06 8.52
C ALA A 186 -2.56 10.46 7.89
N ASP A 187 -1.38 10.82 7.37
CA ASP A 187 -1.18 12.06 6.62
C ASP A 187 -2.07 12.10 5.35
N LEU A 188 -2.13 11.00 4.57
CA LEU A 188 -2.99 10.87 3.38
C LEU A 188 -4.47 11.07 3.74
N CYS A 189 -4.95 10.34 4.76
CA CYS A 189 -6.31 10.48 5.23
C CYS A 189 -6.62 11.95 5.62
N ALA A 190 -5.73 12.59 6.37
CA ALA A 190 -5.93 13.98 6.82
C ALA A 190 -5.97 14.97 5.64
N MET A 191 -5.14 14.77 4.60
CA MET A 191 -5.10 15.63 3.41
C MET A 191 -6.43 15.64 2.64
N CYS A 192 -7.14 14.53 2.62
CA CYS A 192 -8.44 14.41 1.93
C CYS A 192 -9.66 14.52 2.86
N GLY A 193 -9.47 14.91 4.13
CA GLY A 193 -10.57 15.05 5.10
C GLY A 193 -11.05 13.75 5.74
N GLY A 194 -10.32 12.65 5.55
CA GLY A 194 -10.53 11.35 6.21
C GLY A 194 -9.80 11.23 7.55
N ALA A 195 -9.61 10.00 8.02
CA ALA A 195 -8.87 9.68 9.25
C ALA A 195 -8.62 8.17 9.40
N LEU A 196 -7.69 7.82 10.29
CA LEU A 196 -7.69 6.54 10.97
C LEU A 196 -8.74 6.59 12.08
N VAL A 197 -9.60 5.57 12.18
CA VAL A 197 -10.71 5.57 13.13
C VAL A 197 -10.88 4.24 13.84
N ARG A 198 -11.36 4.30 15.07
CA ARG A 198 -12.06 3.21 15.74
C ARG A 198 -13.54 3.27 15.33
N VAL A 199 -14.13 2.14 14.99
CA VAL A 199 -15.57 2.00 14.72
C VAL A 199 -16.11 0.81 15.51
N GLY A 200 -16.85 1.11 16.59
CA GLY A 200 -17.24 0.10 17.58
C GLY A 200 -16.02 -0.61 18.18
N CYS A 201 -15.96 -1.95 18.03
CA CYS A 201 -14.83 -2.77 18.47
C CYS A 201 -13.71 -2.86 17.43
N GLY A 202 -13.95 -2.41 16.20
CA GLY A 202 -13.04 -2.51 15.07
C GLY A 202 -12.29 -1.22 14.77
N CYS A 203 -11.63 -1.21 13.62
CA CYS A 203 -10.94 -0.04 13.11
C CYS A 203 -11.05 0.08 11.58
N ALA A 204 -10.86 1.31 11.06
CA ALA A 204 -10.89 1.56 9.64
C ALA A 204 -9.89 2.64 9.22
N VAL A 205 -9.44 2.56 7.96
CA VAL A 205 -8.74 3.61 7.24
C VAL A 205 -9.74 4.27 6.30
N VAL A 206 -9.97 5.55 6.50
CA VAL A 206 -10.98 6.31 5.76
C VAL A 206 -10.31 7.47 5.05
N GLU A 207 -10.46 7.51 3.74
CA GLU A 207 -10.16 8.64 2.87
C GLU A 207 -11.47 9.22 2.34
N ARG A 208 -11.41 10.40 1.71
CA ARG A 208 -12.58 11.07 1.16
C ARG A 208 -12.31 11.57 -0.24
N ASP A 209 -13.24 11.31 -1.14
CA ASP A 209 -13.28 11.87 -2.49
C ASP A 209 -14.68 12.53 -2.70
N GLY A 210 -14.71 13.85 -2.62
CA GLY A 210 -15.96 14.62 -2.65
C GLY A 210 -16.93 14.17 -1.56
N ASP A 211 -18.11 13.70 -1.95
CA ASP A 211 -19.15 13.19 -1.05
C ASP A 211 -19.09 11.68 -0.81
N THR A 212 -18.02 11.03 -1.28
CA THR A 212 -17.82 9.59 -1.12
C THR A 212 -16.66 9.32 -0.16
N LEU A 213 -16.86 8.42 0.81
CA LEU A 213 -15.78 7.87 1.62
C LEU A 213 -15.15 6.69 0.89
N ILE A 214 -13.84 6.65 0.86
CA ILE A 214 -13.07 5.49 0.43
C ILE A 214 -12.55 4.79 1.69
N ILE A 215 -13.19 3.69 2.05
CA ILE A 215 -12.81 2.89 3.21
C ILE A 215 -11.79 1.85 2.72
N LYS A 216 -10.51 2.20 2.84
CA LYS A 216 -9.37 1.40 2.35
C LYS A 216 -9.21 0.08 3.12
N GLU A 217 -9.47 0.11 4.42
CA GLU A 217 -9.42 -1.04 5.32
C GLU A 217 -10.53 -0.92 6.36
N LEU A 218 -11.23 -2.02 6.63
CA LEU A 218 -12.23 -2.13 7.67
C LEU A 218 -12.08 -3.49 8.36
N LEU A 219 -11.82 -3.49 9.66
CA LEU A 219 -11.57 -4.68 10.46
C LEU A 219 -12.44 -4.71 11.71
N GLY A 220 -12.89 -5.90 12.10
CA GLY A 220 -13.56 -6.15 13.38
C GLY A 220 -14.93 -5.52 13.54
N ALA A 221 -15.61 -5.17 12.45
CA ALA A 221 -16.94 -4.59 12.46
C ALA A 221 -17.80 -5.14 11.31
N ASP A 222 -19.12 -5.15 11.52
CA ASP A 222 -20.07 -5.44 10.44
C ASP A 222 -19.98 -4.32 9.38
N THR A 223 -19.76 -4.71 8.14
CA THR A 223 -19.47 -3.77 7.04
C THR A 223 -20.60 -2.77 6.81
N ALA A 224 -21.86 -3.20 6.85
CA ALA A 224 -22.99 -2.33 6.55
C ALA A 224 -23.21 -1.31 7.68
N SER A 225 -23.23 -1.76 8.93
CA SER A 225 -23.39 -0.90 10.10
C SER A 225 -22.22 0.07 10.27
N ALA A 226 -20.97 -0.40 10.06
CA ALA A 226 -19.78 0.44 10.12
C ALA A 226 -19.78 1.51 9.03
N ALA A 227 -20.13 1.15 7.78
CA ALA A 227 -20.22 2.12 6.69
C ALA A 227 -21.27 3.20 6.99
N GLN A 228 -22.46 2.86 7.51
CA GLN A 228 -23.48 3.84 7.90
C GLN A 228 -22.98 4.76 9.02
N ALA A 229 -22.28 4.21 10.03
CA ALA A 229 -21.69 5.00 11.10
C ALA A 229 -20.63 5.99 10.58
N LEU A 230 -19.77 5.54 9.67
CA LEU A 230 -18.74 6.37 9.05
C LEU A 230 -19.37 7.45 8.15
N LEU A 231 -20.39 7.11 7.34
CA LEU A 231 -21.13 8.07 6.53
C LEU A 231 -21.77 9.17 7.38
N ALA A 232 -22.31 8.82 8.55
CA ALA A 232 -22.86 9.78 9.50
C ALA A 232 -21.76 10.66 10.14
N ALA A 233 -20.67 10.04 10.59
CA ALA A 233 -19.57 10.73 11.29
C ALA A 233 -18.79 11.70 10.41
N PHE A 234 -18.67 11.41 9.12
CA PHE A 234 -17.95 12.25 8.13
C PHE A 234 -18.88 13.09 7.26
N ASP A 235 -20.19 13.05 7.50
CA ASP A 235 -21.20 13.72 6.69
C ASP A 235 -21.02 13.50 5.19
N ALA A 236 -20.98 12.22 4.79
CA ALA A 236 -20.83 11.79 3.41
C ALA A 236 -22.09 11.07 2.90
N GLN A 237 -22.28 11.00 1.57
CA GLN A 237 -23.50 10.44 0.97
C GLN A 237 -23.29 8.99 0.51
N ALA A 238 -22.08 8.57 0.25
CA ALA A 238 -21.74 7.21 -0.16
C ALA A 238 -20.41 6.76 0.41
N ALA A 239 -20.25 5.45 0.54
CA ALA A 239 -18.95 4.83 0.86
C ALA A 239 -18.61 3.78 -0.19
N GLN A 240 -17.36 3.72 -0.58
CA GLN A 240 -16.75 2.60 -1.28
C GLN A 240 -15.87 1.86 -0.29
N VAL A 241 -16.24 0.63 0.03
CA VAL A 241 -15.51 -0.21 0.99
C VAL A 241 -14.66 -1.20 0.24
N CYS A 242 -13.35 -1.20 0.50
CA CYS A 242 -12.39 -2.16 -0.04
C CYS A 242 -12.32 -3.36 0.92
N LEU A 243 -12.71 -4.53 0.46
CA LEU A 243 -12.68 -5.77 1.24
C LEU A 243 -11.71 -6.75 0.59
N GLN A 244 -10.69 -7.16 1.29
CA GLN A 244 -9.87 -8.28 0.84
C GLN A 244 -10.60 -9.60 1.13
N ARG A 245 -10.79 -10.43 0.09
CA ARG A 245 -11.48 -11.73 0.16
C ARG A 245 -10.85 -12.70 -0.83
N GLN A 246 -10.73 -13.97 -0.45
CA GLN A 246 -10.16 -15.01 -1.31
C GLN A 246 -10.92 -15.20 -2.63
N ASP A 247 -12.24 -15.12 -2.58
CA ASP A 247 -13.16 -15.27 -3.70
C ASP A 247 -13.45 -13.95 -4.42
N GLY A 248 -12.78 -12.85 -4.04
CA GLY A 248 -12.98 -11.52 -4.61
C GLY A 248 -12.70 -11.47 -6.11
N ALA A 249 -13.51 -10.71 -6.85
CA ALA A 249 -13.40 -10.60 -8.30
C ALA A 249 -12.17 -9.81 -8.76
N GLN A 250 -11.69 -8.85 -7.93
CA GLN A 250 -10.62 -7.92 -8.30
C GLN A 250 -9.28 -8.33 -7.69
N PRO A 251 -8.17 -8.30 -8.45
CA PRO A 251 -6.86 -8.42 -7.87
C PRO A 251 -6.52 -7.15 -7.06
N MET A 252 -5.96 -7.32 -5.86
CA MET A 252 -5.63 -6.23 -4.94
C MET A 252 -4.13 -6.12 -4.65
N ALA A 253 -3.40 -7.23 -4.63
CA ALA A 253 -1.95 -7.23 -4.47
C ALA A 253 -1.34 -8.42 -5.19
N ALA A 254 -0.11 -8.26 -5.70
CA ALA A 254 0.71 -9.34 -6.21
C ALA A 254 1.90 -9.55 -5.27
N TYR A 255 2.21 -10.79 -4.92
CA TYR A 255 3.28 -11.11 -3.99
C TYR A 255 4.06 -12.36 -4.37
N ARG A 256 5.28 -12.45 -3.86
CA ARG A 256 6.13 -13.64 -4.02
C ARG A 256 5.72 -14.71 -3.00
N PRO A 257 5.63 -15.98 -3.41
CA PRO A 257 5.35 -17.06 -2.47
C PRO A 257 6.50 -17.17 -1.44
N PHE A 258 6.16 -17.38 -0.17
CA PHE A 258 7.11 -17.52 0.92
C PHE A 258 7.00 -18.89 1.63
N SER A 259 5.94 -19.65 1.31
CA SER A 259 5.73 -21.00 1.77
C SER A 259 5.23 -21.88 0.62
N ARG A 260 5.30 -23.21 0.78
CA ARG A 260 4.74 -24.17 -0.20
C ARG A 260 3.21 -24.16 -0.22
N ASP A 261 2.60 -23.80 0.90
CA ASP A 261 1.15 -23.70 1.03
C ASP A 261 0.69 -22.31 0.63
N LYS A 262 -0.46 -22.25 -0.07
CA LYS A 262 -1.11 -20.98 -0.37
C LYS A 262 -1.68 -20.42 0.92
N ALA A 263 -0.91 -19.57 1.59
CA ALA A 263 -1.41 -18.84 2.74
C ALA A 263 -2.37 -17.73 2.26
N ASP A 264 -3.49 -17.63 2.95
CA ASP A 264 -4.35 -16.45 2.82
C ASP A 264 -3.71 -15.32 3.63
N ILE A 265 -3.16 -14.33 2.92
CA ILE A 265 -2.45 -13.23 3.55
C ILE A 265 -3.33 -11.99 3.49
N PHE A 266 -3.60 -11.40 4.64
CA PHE A 266 -4.20 -10.08 4.69
C PHE A 266 -3.12 -9.01 4.49
N TRP A 267 -3.09 -8.38 3.32
CA TRP A 267 -2.12 -7.33 3.00
C TRP A 267 -2.58 -5.98 3.54
N GLY A 268 -3.83 -5.58 3.32
CA GLY A 268 -4.41 -4.30 3.77
C GLY A 268 -3.60 -3.06 3.36
N LEU A 269 -4.04 -1.88 3.78
CA LEU A 269 -3.36 -0.59 3.58
C LEU A 269 -2.79 -0.42 2.17
N TYR A 270 -3.69 -0.41 1.21
CA TYR A 270 -3.35 -0.18 -0.18
C TYR A 270 -3.15 1.33 -0.40
N LEU A 271 -1.89 1.71 -0.68
CA LEU A 271 -1.52 3.05 -1.12
C LEU A 271 -1.73 3.13 -2.63
N ASP A 272 -2.95 3.38 -3.08
CA ASP A 272 -3.33 3.54 -4.49
C ASP A 272 -3.84 4.95 -4.79
#